data_89e5291fd37a8fd2bfa100c43e77f637
#
_entry.id   89e5291fd37a8fd2bfa100c43e77f637
#
_cell.length_a   1.000
_cell.length_b   1.000
_cell.length_c   1.000
_cell.angle_alpha   90.00
_cell.angle_beta   90.00
_cell.angle_gamma   90.00
#
_symmetry.space_group_name_H-M   'P 1'
#
loop_
_entity.id
_entity.type
_entity.pdbx_description
1 polymer ?
#
loop_
_entity_poly.entity_id
_entity_poly.type
_entity_poly.pdbx_seq_one_letter_code
_entity_poly.pdbx_strand_id
1 'polypeptide(L)'
;MRAQTLVFVRGTNLQLYRGSRTQTGWSGWASMGGLLVDAAGVGAPAAGQADVVVRATDASLRTRTYRDGAWSPSYQLSWAAGPLPAPPAGRLGVDWTRIPTSSKVVALTFDAGSDAAGLASIRTTLTSRNIPATMFLTGAWVRSYPALAYQVADTGFLVGNHSDTHLYLTQRTDAQVTAQVTNAETTIFRTTGVTGKPAFRFPYGDVNARVLADINRLGYVPVRWTVDSLGWQGTSGGMTTAKVVSRVLAALQPGEIVLMHLGANPTDHTTLDAAALPTIIDRIRAQGYTFVTVQSLTG
;
A
#
# COMPACT_ATOMS: atom_id res chain seq x y z
N MET A 1 13.01 14.48 -42.07
CA MET A 1 13.13 14.70 -40.61
C MET A 1 14.09 13.66 -40.07
N ARG A 2 15.06 14.06 -39.23
CA ARG A 2 15.98 13.08 -38.61
C ARG A 2 15.24 12.32 -37.50
N ALA A 3 15.39 11.00 -37.45
CA ALA A 3 14.77 10.17 -36.42
C ALA A 3 15.31 10.55 -35.03
N GLN A 4 14.42 10.89 -34.14
CA GLN A 4 14.72 11.18 -32.74
C GLN A 4 14.02 10.15 -31.86
N THR A 5 14.78 9.52 -30.98
CA THR A 5 14.19 8.63 -29.96
C THR A 5 13.90 9.43 -28.70
N LEU A 6 12.67 9.42 -28.26
CA LEU A 6 12.25 10.00 -26.98
C LEU A 6 12.19 8.92 -25.93
N VAL A 7 12.73 9.21 -24.75
CA VAL A 7 12.65 8.33 -23.57
C VAL A 7 11.96 9.11 -22.46
N PHE A 8 11.01 8.45 -21.81
CA PHE A 8 10.25 9.04 -20.71
C PHE A 8 10.47 8.21 -19.46
N VAL A 9 10.72 8.88 -18.33
CA VAL A 9 10.88 8.24 -17.03
C VAL A 9 10.13 9.03 -15.96
N ARG A 10 9.58 8.34 -14.98
CA ARG A 10 9.11 8.97 -13.76
C ARG A 10 10.29 9.13 -12.80
N GLY A 11 10.58 10.34 -12.40
CA GLY A 11 11.61 10.63 -11.40
C GLY A 11 11.14 10.27 -9.97
N THR A 12 12.09 10.22 -9.05
CA THR A 12 11.82 9.97 -7.62
C THR A 12 10.96 11.04 -6.96
N ASN A 13 10.90 12.23 -7.56
CA ASN A 13 10.01 13.33 -7.17
C ASN A 13 8.61 13.23 -7.82
N LEU A 14 8.27 12.10 -8.40
CA LEU A 14 7.01 11.79 -9.08
C LEU A 14 6.76 12.60 -10.36
N GLN A 15 7.70 13.41 -10.83
CA GLN A 15 7.55 14.15 -12.08
C GLN A 15 7.93 13.29 -13.28
N LEU A 16 7.30 13.57 -14.44
CA LEU A 16 7.72 13.00 -15.70
C LEU A 16 8.96 13.75 -16.21
N TYR A 17 9.96 12.99 -16.63
CA TYR A 17 11.13 13.51 -17.31
C TYR A 17 11.21 12.94 -18.73
N ARG A 18 11.66 13.76 -19.64
CA ARG A 18 11.95 13.40 -21.03
C ARG A 18 13.42 13.54 -21.31
N GLY A 19 14.02 12.53 -21.89
CA GLY A 19 15.30 12.59 -22.56
C GLY A 19 15.13 12.32 -24.05
N SER A 20 16.00 12.82 -24.86
CA SER A 20 16.03 12.52 -26.29
C SER A 20 17.42 12.08 -26.76
N ARG A 21 17.44 11.07 -27.64
CA ARG A 21 18.65 10.61 -28.31
C ARG A 21 18.62 11.04 -29.76
N THR A 22 19.67 11.72 -30.19
CA THR A 22 19.95 12.07 -31.57
C THR A 22 21.18 11.31 -32.04
N GLN A 23 21.55 11.48 -33.30
CA GLN A 23 22.81 10.93 -33.83
C GLN A 23 24.05 11.49 -33.12
N THR A 24 23.94 12.67 -32.50
CA THR A 24 25.05 13.37 -31.84
C THR A 24 25.10 13.11 -30.31
N GLY A 25 24.13 12.36 -29.73
CA GLY A 25 24.13 12.02 -28.30
C GLY A 25 22.80 12.23 -27.62
N TRP A 26 22.82 12.19 -26.28
CA TRP A 26 21.67 12.43 -25.41
C TRP A 26 21.53 13.91 -25.07
N SER A 27 20.25 14.39 -24.99
CA SER A 27 19.94 15.78 -24.62
C SER A 27 19.99 16.06 -23.11
N GLY A 28 20.22 15.01 -22.30
CA GLY A 28 19.93 15.08 -20.88
C GLY A 28 18.43 15.01 -20.56
N TRP A 29 18.08 15.08 -19.27
CA TRP A 29 16.72 14.98 -18.79
C TRP A 29 16.09 16.36 -18.61
N ALA A 30 14.92 16.57 -19.21
CA ALA A 30 14.09 17.76 -19.01
C ALA A 30 12.79 17.37 -18.28
N SER A 31 12.46 18.09 -17.20
CA SER A 31 11.18 17.86 -16.52
C SER A 31 10.02 18.28 -17.42
N MET A 32 9.01 17.44 -17.47
CA MET A 32 7.72 17.73 -18.09
C MET A 32 6.66 18.07 -17.06
N GLY A 33 7.02 18.12 -15.77
CA GLY A 33 6.12 18.40 -14.66
C GLY A 33 5.18 17.23 -14.34
N GLY A 34 4.09 17.56 -13.64
CA GLY A 34 3.10 16.61 -13.17
C GLY A 34 3.48 15.95 -11.85
N LEU A 35 2.50 15.33 -11.20
CA LEU A 35 2.69 14.38 -10.11
C LEU A 35 2.04 13.09 -10.56
N LEU A 36 2.85 12.08 -10.84
CA LEU A 36 2.45 10.85 -11.50
C LEU A 36 2.54 9.67 -10.53
N VAL A 37 1.59 8.77 -10.64
CA VAL A 37 1.59 7.54 -9.84
C VAL A 37 2.25 6.37 -10.57
N ASP A 38 2.21 6.36 -11.91
CA ASP A 38 2.75 5.29 -12.74
C ASP A 38 3.76 5.80 -13.77
N ALA A 39 4.38 4.85 -14.48
CA ALA A 39 5.10 5.14 -15.71
C ALA A 39 4.16 5.70 -16.78
N ALA A 40 4.68 6.57 -17.64
CA ALA A 40 3.89 7.11 -18.73
C ALA A 40 3.69 6.08 -19.84
N GLY A 41 2.45 5.95 -20.32
CA GLY A 41 2.16 5.35 -21.61
C GLY A 41 2.52 6.33 -22.72
N VAL A 42 3.18 5.85 -23.78
CA VAL A 42 3.57 6.69 -24.91
C VAL A 42 3.08 6.09 -26.21
N GLY A 43 2.38 6.90 -27.00
CA GLY A 43 1.97 6.58 -28.36
C GLY A 43 2.58 7.57 -29.36
N ALA A 44 2.88 7.11 -30.56
CA ALA A 44 3.30 7.95 -31.67
C ALA A 44 2.30 7.78 -32.83
N PRO A 45 1.19 8.55 -32.83
CA PRO A 45 0.12 8.38 -33.83
C PRO A 45 0.54 8.70 -35.26
N ALA A 46 1.58 9.52 -35.43
CA ALA A 46 2.18 9.83 -36.75
C ALA A 46 3.64 10.24 -36.58
N ALA A 47 4.37 10.26 -37.68
CA ALA A 47 5.75 10.74 -37.70
C ALA A 47 5.85 12.18 -37.19
N GLY A 48 6.75 12.45 -36.26
CA GLY A 48 6.90 13.76 -35.63
C GLY A 48 5.82 14.12 -34.60
N GLN A 49 4.99 13.16 -34.21
CA GLN A 49 3.99 13.33 -33.18
C GLN A 49 4.21 12.35 -32.01
N ALA A 50 3.81 12.73 -30.81
CA ALA A 50 3.78 11.84 -29.66
C ALA A 50 2.64 12.22 -28.70
N ASP A 51 2.01 11.23 -28.12
CA ASP A 51 1.06 11.37 -27.02
C ASP A 51 1.63 10.67 -25.81
N VAL A 52 1.70 11.40 -24.69
CA VAL A 52 2.13 10.87 -23.41
C VAL A 52 0.91 10.85 -22.50
N VAL A 53 0.47 9.65 -22.14
CA VAL A 53 -0.63 9.45 -21.20
C VAL A 53 -0.04 9.10 -19.84
N VAL A 54 -0.50 9.80 -18.82
CA VAL A 54 -0.04 9.60 -17.44
C VAL A 54 -1.24 9.46 -16.50
N ARG A 55 -1.08 8.67 -15.44
CA ARG A 55 -2.03 8.66 -14.33
C ARG A 55 -1.52 9.63 -13.25
N ALA A 56 -2.33 10.64 -12.97
CA ALA A 56 -2.02 11.64 -11.95
C ALA A 56 -2.39 11.13 -10.55
N THR A 57 -1.94 11.85 -9.53
CA THR A 57 -2.19 11.51 -8.10
C THR A 57 -3.66 11.61 -7.67
N ASP A 58 -4.54 12.13 -8.52
CA ASP A 58 -5.99 12.12 -8.34
C ASP A 58 -6.67 10.95 -9.11
N ALA A 59 -5.89 9.95 -9.51
CA ALA A 59 -6.27 8.81 -10.33
C ALA A 59 -6.79 9.17 -11.74
N SER A 60 -6.81 10.44 -12.12
CA SER A 60 -7.20 10.86 -13.46
C SER A 60 -6.13 10.46 -14.49
N LEU A 61 -6.57 10.15 -15.71
CA LEU A 61 -5.67 10.04 -16.85
C LEU A 61 -5.52 11.42 -17.51
N ARG A 62 -4.30 11.79 -17.74
CA ARG A 62 -3.97 13.08 -18.37
C ARG A 62 -3.03 12.85 -19.54
N THR A 63 -3.22 13.62 -20.59
CA THR A 63 -2.43 13.52 -21.81
C THR A 63 -1.66 14.79 -22.06
N ARG A 64 -0.41 14.65 -22.49
CA ARG A 64 0.39 15.71 -23.05
C ARG A 64 0.81 15.33 -24.45
N THR A 65 0.59 16.21 -25.40
CA THR A 65 0.78 15.92 -26.82
C THR A 65 1.98 16.69 -27.39
N TYR A 66 2.70 16.06 -28.30
CA TYR A 66 3.71 16.70 -29.13
C TYR A 66 3.20 16.79 -30.55
N ARG A 67 3.06 17.99 -31.06
CA ARG A 67 2.60 18.29 -32.43
C ARG A 67 3.37 19.49 -32.93
N ASP A 68 3.71 19.51 -34.22
CA ASP A 68 4.30 20.66 -34.93
C ASP A 68 5.56 21.21 -34.25
N GLY A 69 6.39 20.34 -33.69
CA GLY A 69 7.63 20.72 -33.03
C GLY A 69 7.55 21.14 -31.58
N ALA A 70 6.35 21.19 -31.00
CA ALA A 70 6.11 21.65 -29.64
C ALA A 70 5.29 20.67 -28.78
N TRP A 71 5.51 20.70 -27.47
CA TRP A 71 4.65 20.03 -26.47
C TRP A 71 3.51 20.95 -26.08
N SER A 72 2.34 20.36 -25.81
CA SER A 72 1.23 21.10 -25.16
C SER A 72 1.74 21.72 -23.85
N PRO A 73 1.31 22.93 -23.48
CA PRO A 73 1.85 23.66 -22.33
C PRO A 73 1.58 22.97 -21.00
N SER A 74 0.51 22.21 -20.91
CA SER A 74 0.10 21.48 -19.71
C SER A 74 -0.53 20.14 -20.07
N TYR A 75 -0.66 19.26 -19.07
CA TYR A 75 -1.44 18.05 -19.21
C TYR A 75 -2.93 18.37 -19.35
N GLN A 76 -3.57 17.77 -20.34
CA GLN A 76 -5.00 17.84 -20.54
C GLN A 76 -5.66 16.66 -19.83
N LEU A 77 -6.78 16.90 -19.14
CA LEU A 77 -7.59 15.83 -18.57
C LEU A 77 -8.19 15.00 -19.72
N SER A 78 -7.81 13.73 -19.80
CA SER A 78 -8.34 12.80 -20.80
C SER A 78 -9.38 11.85 -20.21
N TRP A 79 -9.31 11.60 -18.91
CA TRP A 79 -10.29 10.82 -18.18
C TRP A 79 -10.22 11.16 -16.69
N ALA A 80 -11.37 11.38 -16.06
CA ALA A 80 -11.47 11.54 -14.62
C ALA A 80 -11.75 10.18 -13.98
N ALA A 81 -11.07 9.87 -12.90
CA ALA A 81 -11.42 8.69 -12.10
C ALA A 81 -12.86 8.83 -11.62
N GLY A 82 -13.66 7.80 -11.84
CA GLY A 82 -14.96 7.67 -11.19
C GLY A 82 -14.78 7.55 -9.66
N PRO A 83 -15.85 7.75 -8.90
CA PRO A 83 -15.81 7.48 -7.47
C PRO A 83 -15.40 6.01 -7.25
N LEU A 84 -14.53 5.79 -6.25
CA LEU A 84 -14.19 4.42 -5.86
C LEU A 84 -15.48 3.67 -5.47
N PRO A 85 -15.60 2.38 -5.78
CA PRO A 85 -16.73 1.59 -5.34
C PRO A 85 -16.96 1.76 -3.84
N ALA A 86 -18.21 1.95 -3.44
CA ALA A 86 -18.53 1.97 -2.02
C ALA A 86 -18.23 0.59 -1.40
N PRO A 87 -17.78 0.54 -0.15
CA PRO A 87 -17.60 -0.74 0.54
C PRO A 87 -18.92 -1.54 0.54
N PRO A 88 -18.86 -2.88 0.46
CA PRO A 88 -20.06 -3.71 0.51
C PRO A 88 -20.88 -3.42 1.78
N ALA A 89 -22.17 -3.12 1.64
CA ALA A 89 -23.03 -2.71 2.76
C ALA A 89 -23.01 -3.74 3.92
N GLY A 90 -22.96 -5.03 3.61
CA GLY A 90 -22.88 -6.10 4.61
C GLY A 90 -21.53 -6.20 5.34
N ARG A 91 -20.57 -5.31 5.03
CA ARG A 91 -19.26 -5.23 5.70
C ARG A 91 -19.13 -4.02 6.60
N LEU A 92 -20.09 -3.10 6.57
CA LEU A 92 -20.11 -1.91 7.42
C LEU A 92 -20.62 -2.25 8.84
N GLY A 93 -20.28 -1.41 9.80
CA GLY A 93 -20.71 -1.56 11.21
C GLY A 93 -19.96 -2.63 12.00
N VAL A 94 -18.94 -3.26 11.45
CA VAL A 94 -18.15 -4.31 12.07
C VAL A 94 -16.66 -4.01 11.98
N ASP A 95 -15.95 -4.18 13.09
CA ASP A 95 -14.49 -4.25 13.12
C ASP A 95 -14.08 -5.72 12.96
N TRP A 96 -13.73 -6.12 11.74
CA TRP A 96 -13.59 -7.52 11.34
C TRP A 96 -12.33 -8.16 11.93
N THR A 97 -12.51 -9.10 12.83
CA THR A 97 -11.42 -9.87 13.44
C THR A 97 -11.06 -11.13 12.65
N ARG A 98 -11.91 -11.52 11.69
CA ARG A 98 -11.74 -12.72 10.87
C ARG A 98 -12.49 -12.55 9.55
N ILE A 99 -11.99 -13.15 8.48
CA ILE A 99 -12.73 -13.28 7.22
C ILE A 99 -13.87 -14.29 7.46
N PRO A 100 -15.16 -13.94 7.20
CA PRO A 100 -16.28 -14.83 7.44
C PRO A 100 -16.36 -15.89 6.34
N THR A 101 -15.64 -16.99 6.52
CA THR A 101 -15.56 -18.12 5.58
C THR A 101 -15.33 -19.42 6.32
N SER A 102 -15.76 -20.54 5.71
CA SER A 102 -15.41 -21.90 6.12
C SER A 102 -14.20 -22.45 5.34
N SER A 103 -13.74 -21.75 4.30
CA SER A 103 -12.58 -22.15 3.53
C SER A 103 -11.30 -21.99 4.36
N LYS A 104 -10.37 -22.94 4.20
CA LYS A 104 -9.06 -22.91 4.84
C LYS A 104 -8.17 -21.82 4.21
N VAL A 105 -8.42 -20.56 4.55
CA VAL A 105 -7.65 -19.41 4.11
C VAL A 105 -7.13 -18.60 5.30
N VAL A 106 -5.98 -17.98 5.13
CA VAL A 106 -5.34 -17.08 6.11
C VAL A 106 -4.94 -15.79 5.40
N ALA A 107 -5.18 -14.65 6.02
CA ALA A 107 -4.67 -13.36 5.57
C ALA A 107 -3.46 -12.96 6.42
N LEU A 108 -2.27 -12.91 5.82
CA LEU A 108 -1.10 -12.32 6.43
C LEU A 108 -1.16 -10.80 6.26
N THR A 109 -1.12 -10.06 7.36
CA THR A 109 -1.22 -8.60 7.36
C THR A 109 -0.09 -8.00 8.16
N PHE A 110 0.41 -6.85 7.70
CA PHE A 110 1.57 -6.19 8.29
C PHE A 110 1.29 -4.71 8.52
N ASP A 111 1.53 -4.23 9.73
CA ASP A 111 1.39 -2.82 10.06
C ASP A 111 2.73 -2.10 9.93
N ALA A 112 2.71 -0.91 9.32
CA ALA A 112 3.84 -0.03 9.10
C ALA A 112 3.64 1.29 9.83
N GLY A 113 4.21 1.44 11.01
CA GLY A 113 4.06 2.64 11.84
C GLY A 113 5.36 3.19 12.41
N SER A 114 6.39 2.34 12.61
CA SER A 114 7.70 2.73 13.17
C SER A 114 8.77 2.82 12.08
N ASP A 115 9.68 1.86 12.02
CA ASP A 115 10.72 1.75 11.00
C ASP A 115 10.38 0.70 9.92
N ALA A 116 11.33 0.38 9.06
CA ALA A 116 11.17 -0.54 7.95
C ALA A 116 12.18 -1.71 7.96
N ALA A 117 12.80 -2.00 9.10
CA ALA A 117 13.93 -2.93 9.20
C ALA A 117 13.59 -4.36 8.73
N GLY A 118 12.36 -4.82 8.97
CA GLY A 118 11.88 -6.15 8.55
C GLY A 118 11.39 -6.23 7.11
N LEU A 119 11.08 -5.10 6.46
CA LEU A 119 10.37 -5.07 5.18
C LEU A 119 11.09 -5.86 4.08
N ALA A 120 12.40 -5.69 3.92
CA ALA A 120 13.14 -6.34 2.84
C ALA A 120 13.07 -7.87 2.94
N SER A 121 13.22 -8.43 4.15
CA SER A 121 13.12 -9.86 4.42
C SER A 121 11.69 -10.37 4.22
N ILE A 122 10.68 -9.65 4.76
CA ILE A 122 9.25 -9.98 4.60
C ILE A 122 8.89 -10.01 3.11
N ARG A 123 9.21 -8.96 2.36
CA ARG A 123 8.93 -8.87 0.93
C ARG A 123 9.57 -10.03 0.16
N THR A 124 10.85 -10.30 0.40
CA THR A 124 11.56 -11.41 -0.26
C THR A 124 10.89 -12.75 0.05
N THR A 125 10.53 -13.00 1.30
CA THR A 125 9.85 -14.23 1.70
C THR A 125 8.50 -14.39 1.02
N LEU A 126 7.68 -13.34 1.00
CA LEU A 126 6.35 -13.36 0.40
C LEU A 126 6.41 -13.55 -1.13
N THR A 127 7.28 -12.78 -1.80
CA THR A 127 7.38 -12.83 -3.28
C THR A 127 7.96 -14.15 -3.78
N SER A 128 9.05 -14.64 -3.16
CA SER A 128 9.67 -15.92 -3.57
C SER A 128 8.75 -17.13 -3.38
N ARG A 129 7.73 -17.00 -2.53
CA ARG A 129 6.76 -18.06 -2.22
C ARG A 129 5.39 -17.83 -2.83
N ASN A 130 5.20 -16.75 -3.61
CA ASN A 130 3.92 -16.32 -4.19
C ASN A 130 2.81 -16.19 -3.13
N ILE A 131 3.07 -15.50 -2.02
CA ILE A 131 2.11 -15.26 -0.95
C ILE A 131 1.51 -13.87 -1.10
N PRO A 132 0.20 -13.74 -1.29
CA PRO A 132 -0.48 -12.45 -1.22
C PRO A 132 -0.52 -11.96 0.23
N ALA A 133 -0.36 -10.66 0.43
CA ALA A 133 -0.40 -10.05 1.75
C ALA A 133 -1.05 -8.66 1.71
N THR A 134 -1.42 -8.16 2.88
CA THR A 134 -1.95 -6.80 3.05
C THR A 134 -1.02 -5.99 3.95
N MET A 135 -0.67 -4.77 3.51
CA MET A 135 0.17 -3.84 4.25
C MET A 135 -0.65 -2.63 4.67
N PHE A 136 -0.83 -2.43 5.97
CA PHE A 136 -1.51 -1.26 6.53
C PHE A 136 -0.48 -0.18 6.83
N LEU A 137 -0.51 0.90 6.05
CA LEU A 137 0.50 1.95 6.09
C LEU A 137 0.00 3.19 6.82
N THR A 138 0.80 3.73 7.77
CA THR A 138 0.55 5.07 8.29
C THR A 138 1.07 6.12 7.32
N GLY A 139 0.44 7.31 7.30
CA GLY A 139 0.93 8.44 6.51
C GLY A 139 2.34 8.86 6.93
N ALA A 140 2.64 8.82 8.23
CA ALA A 140 3.95 9.14 8.77
C ALA A 140 5.03 8.18 8.23
N TRP A 141 4.77 6.88 8.22
CA TRP A 141 5.70 5.88 7.67
C TRP A 141 5.94 6.09 6.18
N VAL A 142 4.88 6.36 5.42
CA VAL A 142 4.98 6.63 3.97
C VAL A 142 5.83 7.87 3.70
N ARG A 143 5.69 8.93 4.50
CA ARG A 143 6.54 10.14 4.39
C ARG A 143 8.00 9.85 4.74
N SER A 144 8.26 9.01 5.73
CA SER A 144 9.61 8.64 6.15
C SER A 144 10.29 7.70 5.16
N TYR A 145 9.53 6.83 4.49
CA TYR A 145 10.05 5.79 3.60
C TYR A 145 9.33 5.75 2.24
N PRO A 146 9.29 6.86 1.48
CA PRO A 146 8.47 6.94 0.26
C PRO A 146 8.87 5.93 -0.81
N ALA A 147 10.16 5.65 -0.97
CA ALA A 147 10.65 4.65 -1.92
C ALA A 147 10.23 3.22 -1.53
N LEU A 148 10.20 2.91 -0.22
CA LEU A 148 9.77 1.60 0.28
C LEU A 148 8.25 1.46 0.18
N ALA A 149 7.49 2.51 0.47
CA ALA A 149 6.04 2.53 0.28
C ALA A 149 5.67 2.28 -1.20
N TYR A 150 6.37 2.92 -2.12
CA TYR A 150 6.22 2.64 -3.55
C TYR A 150 6.53 1.17 -3.88
N GLN A 151 7.63 0.61 -3.37
CA GLN A 151 7.98 -0.80 -3.58
C GLN A 151 6.93 -1.77 -3.04
N VAL A 152 6.29 -1.47 -1.91
CA VAL A 152 5.17 -2.26 -1.35
C VAL A 152 4.03 -2.36 -2.37
N ALA A 153 3.61 -1.23 -2.92
CA ALA A 153 2.54 -1.17 -3.91
C ALA A 153 2.94 -1.81 -5.24
N ASP A 154 4.16 -1.54 -5.73
CA ASP A 154 4.70 -2.08 -6.99
C ASP A 154 4.86 -3.61 -6.94
N THR A 155 5.07 -4.19 -5.77
CA THR A 155 5.08 -5.64 -5.55
C THR A 155 3.70 -6.27 -5.73
N GLY A 156 2.61 -5.47 -5.74
CA GLY A 156 1.23 -5.95 -5.84
C GLY A 156 0.61 -6.36 -4.51
N PHE A 157 1.20 -6.01 -3.39
CA PHE A 157 0.55 -6.19 -2.09
C PHE A 157 -0.66 -5.27 -1.95
N LEU A 158 -1.73 -5.77 -1.32
CA LEU A 158 -2.86 -4.92 -0.99
C LEU A 158 -2.42 -3.87 0.04
N VAL A 159 -2.67 -2.61 -0.26
CA VAL A 159 -2.39 -1.50 0.67
C VAL A 159 -3.66 -1.14 1.41
N GLY A 160 -3.56 -0.97 2.72
CA GLY A 160 -4.62 -0.46 3.61
C GLY A 160 -4.16 0.81 4.33
N ASN A 161 -5.12 1.56 4.86
CA ASN A 161 -4.88 2.79 5.62
C ASN A 161 -4.79 2.48 7.12
N HIS A 162 -3.73 3.00 7.78
CA HIS A 162 -3.48 2.81 9.22
C HIS A 162 -3.42 4.14 9.99
N SER A 163 -4.23 5.13 9.60
CA SER A 163 -4.20 6.52 10.06
C SER A 163 -2.92 7.28 9.67
N ASP A 164 -2.89 8.58 9.94
CA ASP A 164 -1.74 9.41 9.57
C ASP A 164 -0.57 9.28 10.54
N THR A 165 -0.82 9.41 11.84
CA THR A 165 0.25 9.47 12.87
C THR A 165 0.06 8.47 14.02
N HIS A 166 -0.74 7.42 13.78
CA HIS A 166 -0.92 6.28 14.71
C HIS A 166 -1.44 6.67 16.09
N LEU A 167 -2.48 7.53 16.16
CA LEU A 167 -3.08 7.98 17.42
C LEU A 167 -4.22 7.06 17.89
N TYR A 168 -4.53 7.09 19.19
CA TYR A 168 -5.76 6.54 19.74
C TYR A 168 -6.95 7.35 19.23
N LEU A 169 -7.73 6.78 18.29
CA LEU A 169 -8.79 7.51 17.60
C LEU A 169 -10.02 7.75 18.47
N THR A 170 -10.27 6.89 19.45
CA THR A 170 -11.38 7.06 20.39
C THR A 170 -11.21 8.32 21.25
N GLN A 171 -9.99 8.81 21.42
CA GLN A 171 -9.64 10.03 22.15
C GLN A 171 -9.62 11.29 21.28
N ARG A 172 -10.05 11.21 20.03
CA ARG A 172 -10.03 12.31 19.05
C ARG A 172 -11.45 12.73 18.71
N THR A 173 -11.61 14.01 18.33
CA THR A 173 -12.88 14.50 17.77
C THR A 173 -13.10 13.89 16.37
N ASP A 174 -14.36 13.89 15.88
CA ASP A 174 -14.70 13.37 14.54
C ASP A 174 -13.91 14.09 13.43
N ALA A 175 -13.69 15.40 13.58
CA ALA A 175 -12.86 16.18 12.65
C ALA A 175 -11.39 15.71 12.66
N GLN A 176 -10.84 15.41 13.85
CA GLN A 176 -9.48 14.87 13.97
C GLN A 176 -9.37 13.45 13.43
N VAL A 177 -10.38 12.59 13.66
CA VAL A 177 -10.46 11.24 13.08
C VAL A 177 -10.49 11.36 11.55
N THR A 178 -11.36 12.20 11.00
CA THR A 178 -11.42 12.46 9.56
C THR A 178 -10.07 12.89 9.01
N ALA A 179 -9.40 13.84 9.66
CA ALA A 179 -8.08 14.32 9.23
C ALA A 179 -7.02 13.20 9.26
N GLN A 180 -6.98 12.37 10.31
CA GLN A 180 -6.07 11.24 10.43
C GLN A 180 -6.24 10.25 9.26
N VAL A 181 -7.46 9.98 8.86
CA VAL A 181 -7.75 9.03 7.77
C VAL A 181 -7.48 9.64 6.40
N THR A 182 -7.94 10.88 6.16
CA THR A 182 -7.82 11.52 4.83
C THR A 182 -6.39 11.98 4.52
N ASN A 183 -5.63 12.40 5.53
CA ASN A 183 -4.21 12.76 5.35
C ASN A 183 -3.38 11.51 5.02
N ALA A 184 -3.62 10.39 5.72
CA ALA A 184 -2.97 9.13 5.40
C ALA A 184 -3.30 8.69 3.97
N GLU A 185 -4.58 8.67 3.59
CA GLU A 185 -5.02 8.29 2.24
C GLU A 185 -4.34 9.15 1.17
N THR A 186 -4.36 10.48 1.37
CA THR A 186 -3.71 11.41 0.45
C THR A 186 -2.21 11.11 0.30
N THR A 187 -1.53 10.84 1.42
CA THR A 187 -0.10 10.54 1.44
C THR A 187 0.20 9.20 0.77
N ILE A 188 -0.55 8.15 1.11
CA ILE A 188 -0.43 6.82 0.51
C ILE A 188 -0.62 6.94 -1.01
N PHE A 189 -1.74 7.52 -1.44
CA PHE A 189 -2.07 7.61 -2.85
C PHE A 189 -1.06 8.44 -3.65
N ARG A 190 -0.63 9.59 -3.14
CA ARG A 190 0.37 10.44 -3.81
C ARG A 190 1.74 9.76 -3.97
N THR A 191 2.11 8.92 -3.01
CA THR A 191 3.41 8.25 -3.01
C THR A 191 3.40 6.95 -3.81
N THR A 192 2.36 6.15 -3.65
CA THR A 192 2.32 4.77 -4.18
C THR A 192 1.52 4.64 -5.47
N GLY A 193 0.59 5.56 -5.72
CA GLY A 193 -0.34 5.48 -6.83
C GLY A 193 -1.52 4.55 -6.61
N VAL A 194 -1.58 3.88 -5.45
CA VAL A 194 -2.71 3.03 -5.09
C VAL A 194 -3.45 3.63 -3.90
N THR A 195 -4.76 3.40 -3.85
CA THR A 195 -5.59 3.81 -2.70
C THR A 195 -5.41 2.83 -1.54
N GLY A 196 -5.44 3.33 -0.31
CA GLY A 196 -5.59 2.50 0.89
C GLY A 196 -7.03 2.05 1.12
N LYS A 197 -7.98 2.59 0.33
CA LYS A 197 -9.39 2.17 0.39
C LYS A 197 -9.61 0.80 -0.26
N PRO A 198 -10.59 0.06 0.22
CA PRO A 198 -11.45 0.35 1.38
C PRO A 198 -10.96 -0.28 2.70
N ALA A 199 -9.72 -0.78 2.79
CA ALA A 199 -9.21 -1.42 3.99
C ALA A 199 -8.66 -0.40 5.00
N PHE A 200 -9.15 -0.43 6.24
CA PHE A 200 -8.65 0.40 7.34
C PHE A 200 -8.32 -0.46 8.54
N ARG A 201 -7.24 -0.13 9.26
CA ARG A 201 -6.94 -0.73 10.56
C ARG A 201 -6.79 0.35 11.62
N PHE A 202 -7.53 0.19 12.72
CA PHE A 202 -7.42 1.08 13.87
C PHE A 202 -6.05 0.91 14.55
N PRO A 203 -5.28 1.99 14.77
CA PRO A 203 -4.12 1.95 15.63
C PRO A 203 -4.45 1.33 16.99
N TYR A 204 -3.61 0.44 17.48
CA TYR A 204 -3.79 -0.29 18.76
C TYR A 204 -5.06 -1.15 18.83
N GLY A 205 -5.87 -1.26 17.77
CA GLY A 205 -7.23 -1.79 17.82
C GLY A 205 -8.17 -0.91 18.65
N ASP A 206 -7.88 0.38 18.77
CA ASP A 206 -8.65 1.35 19.56
C ASP A 206 -9.91 1.76 18.81
N VAL A 207 -11.04 1.14 19.14
CA VAL A 207 -12.32 1.31 18.46
C VAL A 207 -13.48 1.41 19.43
N ASN A 208 -14.45 2.25 19.10
CA ASN A 208 -15.79 2.29 19.68
C ASN A 208 -16.83 2.56 18.58
N ALA A 209 -18.12 2.56 18.91
CA ALA A 209 -19.19 2.71 17.93
C ALA A 209 -19.08 4.03 17.13
N ARG A 210 -18.64 5.12 17.76
CA ARG A 210 -18.48 6.43 17.13
C ARG A 210 -17.41 6.41 16.04
N VAL A 211 -16.17 6.03 16.40
CA VAL A 211 -15.07 6.00 15.41
C VAL A 211 -15.28 4.93 14.34
N LEU A 212 -15.95 3.83 14.66
CA LEU A 212 -16.36 2.82 13.68
C LEU A 212 -17.29 3.43 12.60
N ALA A 213 -18.31 4.20 13.05
CA ALA A 213 -19.20 4.89 12.13
C ALA A 213 -18.47 5.95 11.29
N ASP A 214 -17.51 6.68 11.87
CA ASP A 214 -16.70 7.65 11.14
C ASP A 214 -15.91 7.00 10.01
N ILE A 215 -15.22 5.89 10.30
CA ILE A 215 -14.43 5.15 9.31
C ILE A 215 -15.32 4.59 8.19
N ASN A 216 -16.50 4.05 8.52
CA ASN A 216 -17.43 3.56 7.49
C ASN A 216 -17.96 4.72 6.62
N ARG A 217 -18.24 5.89 7.20
CA ARG A 217 -18.69 7.09 6.46
C ARG A 217 -17.62 7.62 5.50
N LEU A 218 -16.34 7.42 5.85
CA LEU A 218 -15.22 7.76 4.98
C LEU A 218 -14.95 6.73 3.88
N GLY A 219 -15.75 5.67 3.78
CA GLY A 219 -15.68 4.65 2.74
C GLY A 219 -14.68 3.54 3.03
N TYR A 220 -14.48 3.20 4.31
CA TYR A 220 -13.60 2.12 4.71
C TYR A 220 -14.32 1.00 5.44
N VAL A 221 -13.76 -0.20 5.33
CA VAL A 221 -14.09 -1.39 6.10
C VAL A 221 -12.99 -1.60 7.14
N PRO A 222 -13.29 -1.54 8.44
CA PRO A 222 -12.32 -1.83 9.48
C PRO A 222 -11.90 -3.29 9.50
N VAL A 223 -10.60 -3.53 9.56
CA VAL A 223 -9.99 -4.87 9.57
C VAL A 223 -9.05 -4.97 10.77
N ARG A 224 -9.51 -5.66 11.80
CA ARG A 224 -8.73 -5.97 13.00
C ARG A 224 -7.82 -7.19 12.73
N TRP A 225 -7.72 -8.11 13.65
CA TRP A 225 -6.95 -9.36 13.56
C TRP A 225 -7.57 -10.44 14.45
N THR A 226 -7.37 -11.67 14.05
CA THR A 226 -7.67 -12.85 14.87
C THR A 226 -6.57 -13.04 15.92
N VAL A 227 -5.32 -12.85 15.49
CA VAL A 227 -4.13 -13.00 16.35
C VAL A 227 -3.12 -11.91 16.06
N ASP A 228 -2.59 -11.31 17.13
CA ASP A 228 -1.35 -10.51 17.10
C ASP A 228 -0.17 -11.45 17.35
N SER A 229 0.79 -11.45 16.45
CA SER A 229 2.05 -12.22 16.57
C SER A 229 2.84 -11.86 17.82
N LEU A 230 2.73 -10.61 18.28
CA LEU A 230 3.53 -9.95 19.31
C LEU A 230 5.04 -9.90 18.98
N GLY A 231 5.43 -10.11 17.72
CA GLY A 231 6.81 -10.01 17.30
C GLY A 231 7.43 -8.62 17.54
N TRP A 232 6.60 -7.57 17.51
CA TRP A 232 6.99 -6.19 17.81
C TRP A 232 7.54 -5.97 19.22
N GLN A 233 7.22 -6.86 20.19
CA GLN A 233 7.75 -6.76 21.54
C GLN A 233 9.24 -7.12 21.64
N GLY A 234 9.79 -7.79 20.63
CA GLY A 234 11.19 -8.16 20.58
C GLY A 234 11.62 -9.18 21.65
N THR A 235 12.88 -9.50 21.66
CA THR A 235 13.47 -10.36 22.70
C THR A 235 13.53 -9.65 24.06
N SER A 236 13.65 -8.34 24.07
CA SER A 236 13.57 -7.50 25.28
C SER A 236 12.20 -7.59 25.97
N GLY A 237 11.13 -7.80 25.22
CA GLY A 237 9.78 -8.07 25.72
C GLY A 237 9.51 -9.56 25.98
N GLY A 238 10.53 -10.40 25.95
CA GLY A 238 10.42 -11.84 26.22
C GLY A 238 9.86 -12.66 25.06
N MET A 239 9.73 -12.07 23.86
CA MET A 239 9.34 -12.79 22.67
C MET A 239 10.52 -13.49 22.00
N THR A 240 10.23 -14.53 21.22
CA THR A 240 11.19 -15.23 20.37
C THR A 240 10.50 -15.61 19.07
N THR A 241 11.29 -15.90 18.04
CA THR A 241 10.76 -16.44 16.77
C THR A 241 9.86 -17.66 16.99
N ALA A 242 10.24 -18.57 17.89
CA ALA A 242 9.44 -19.74 18.22
C ALA A 242 8.10 -19.39 18.87
N LYS A 243 8.07 -18.42 19.77
CA LYS A 243 6.81 -17.92 20.38
C LYS A 243 5.92 -17.24 19.36
N VAL A 244 6.47 -16.43 18.44
CA VAL A 244 5.72 -15.82 17.33
C VAL A 244 5.04 -16.90 16.48
N VAL A 245 5.81 -17.91 16.04
CA VAL A 245 5.26 -19.05 15.28
C VAL A 245 4.17 -19.77 16.06
N SER A 246 4.42 -20.10 17.33
CA SER A 246 3.46 -20.83 18.18
C SER A 246 2.15 -20.06 18.35
N ARG A 247 2.20 -18.74 18.56
CA ARG A 247 1.00 -17.89 18.72
C ARG A 247 0.12 -17.90 17.47
N VAL A 248 0.72 -17.70 16.30
CA VAL A 248 0.00 -17.70 15.03
C VAL A 248 -0.63 -19.07 14.78
N LEU A 249 0.12 -20.16 14.97
CA LEU A 249 -0.40 -21.51 14.72
C LEU A 249 -1.47 -21.95 15.77
N ALA A 250 -1.41 -21.45 17.00
CA ALA A 250 -2.42 -21.74 18.01
C ALA A 250 -3.79 -21.10 17.70
N ALA A 251 -3.82 -20.01 16.92
CA ALA A 251 -5.04 -19.35 16.50
C ALA A 251 -5.59 -19.84 15.16
N LEU A 252 -4.87 -20.76 14.48
CA LEU A 252 -5.16 -21.17 13.11
C LEU A 252 -6.58 -21.70 12.92
N GLN A 253 -7.34 -20.99 12.11
CA GLN A 253 -8.74 -21.30 11.79
C GLN A 253 -9.09 -20.73 10.41
N PRO A 254 -10.18 -21.22 9.78
CA PRO A 254 -10.67 -20.64 8.51
C PRO A 254 -10.91 -19.14 8.62
N GLY A 255 -10.31 -18.38 7.70
CA GLY A 255 -10.45 -16.94 7.64
C GLY A 255 -9.61 -16.15 8.65
N GLU A 256 -8.61 -16.76 9.27
CA GLU A 256 -7.71 -16.08 10.20
C GLU A 256 -7.05 -14.86 9.57
N ILE A 257 -6.99 -13.76 10.32
CA ILE A 257 -6.25 -12.54 10.00
C ILE A 257 -5.10 -12.43 11.01
N VAL A 258 -3.87 -12.54 10.52
CA VAL A 258 -2.66 -12.45 11.33
C VAL A 258 -2.13 -11.03 11.30
N LEU A 259 -1.93 -10.40 12.46
CA LEU A 259 -1.23 -9.14 12.60
C LEU A 259 0.26 -9.40 12.85
N MET A 260 1.08 -8.81 12.00
CA MET A 260 2.54 -8.74 12.08
C MET A 260 2.99 -7.29 11.81
N HIS A 261 4.28 -6.99 11.96
CA HIS A 261 4.81 -5.62 11.80
C HIS A 261 6.03 -5.60 10.87
N LEU A 262 6.21 -4.48 10.14
CA LEU A 262 7.35 -4.28 9.24
C LEU A 262 8.60 -3.78 9.96
N GLY A 263 8.45 -3.15 11.11
CA GLY A 263 9.53 -2.53 11.87
C GLY A 263 10.25 -3.50 12.81
N ALA A 264 11.37 -3.03 13.34
CA ALA A 264 12.09 -3.66 14.42
C ALA A 264 11.55 -3.23 15.79
N ASN A 265 11.82 -4.02 16.82
CA ASN A 265 11.62 -3.57 18.19
C ASN A 265 12.57 -2.39 18.50
N PRO A 266 12.09 -1.29 19.08
CA PRO A 266 12.91 -0.09 19.30
C PRO A 266 14.02 -0.24 20.35
N THR A 267 13.95 -1.28 21.20
CA THR A 267 14.92 -1.51 22.29
C THR A 267 16.04 -2.44 21.89
N ASP A 268 15.72 -3.56 21.23
CA ASP A 268 16.70 -4.61 20.90
C ASP A 268 16.90 -4.80 19.39
N HIS A 269 16.22 -4.02 18.59
CA HIS A 269 16.29 -4.01 17.12
C HIS A 269 15.99 -5.36 16.45
N THR A 270 15.33 -6.29 17.15
CA THR A 270 14.92 -7.56 16.56
C THR A 270 13.72 -7.39 15.62
N THR A 271 13.71 -8.17 14.54
CA THR A 271 12.62 -8.25 13.55
C THR A 271 12.00 -9.65 13.60
N LEU A 272 11.39 -10.00 14.74
CA LEU A 272 10.92 -11.37 15.00
C LEU A 272 9.84 -11.83 14.03
N ASP A 273 8.99 -10.91 13.58
CA ASP A 273 7.97 -11.20 12.56
C ASP A 273 8.60 -11.62 11.23
N ALA A 274 9.61 -10.90 10.78
CA ALA A 274 10.35 -11.25 9.57
C ALA A 274 11.06 -12.60 9.69
N ALA A 275 11.67 -12.87 10.86
CA ALA A 275 12.36 -14.12 11.13
C ALA A 275 11.42 -15.33 11.24
N ALA A 276 10.20 -15.14 11.75
CA ALA A 276 9.20 -16.19 11.93
C ALA A 276 8.43 -16.53 10.64
N LEU A 277 8.31 -15.57 9.74
CA LEU A 277 7.42 -15.63 8.57
C LEU A 277 7.62 -16.88 7.69
N PRO A 278 8.86 -17.31 7.33
CA PRO A 278 9.06 -18.51 6.53
C PRO A 278 8.44 -19.76 7.18
N THR A 279 8.69 -19.95 8.48
CA THR A 279 8.17 -21.09 9.24
C THR A 279 6.64 -21.03 9.38
N ILE A 280 6.07 -19.86 9.63
CA ILE A 280 4.61 -19.66 9.68
C ILE A 280 3.97 -20.11 8.37
N ILE A 281 4.48 -19.65 7.22
CA ILE A 281 3.96 -20.00 5.91
C ILE A 281 4.02 -21.51 5.70
N ASP A 282 5.16 -22.16 5.96
CA ASP A 282 5.34 -23.60 5.75
C ASP A 282 4.37 -24.42 6.63
N ARG A 283 4.22 -24.04 7.89
CA ARG A 283 3.34 -24.74 8.84
C ARG A 283 1.85 -24.56 8.52
N ILE A 284 1.44 -23.38 8.08
CA ILE A 284 0.06 -23.09 7.64
C ILE A 284 -0.28 -23.90 6.40
N ARG A 285 0.63 -23.94 5.39
CA ARG A 285 0.47 -24.75 4.19
C ARG A 285 0.39 -26.24 4.50
N ALA A 286 1.22 -26.73 5.42
CA ALA A 286 1.21 -28.14 5.84
C ALA A 286 -0.13 -28.60 6.44
N GLN A 287 -0.95 -27.65 6.95
CA GLN A 287 -2.30 -27.91 7.45
C GLN A 287 -3.40 -27.73 6.37
N GLY A 288 -3.00 -27.54 5.11
CA GLY A 288 -3.89 -27.43 3.97
C GLY A 288 -4.55 -26.05 3.81
N TYR A 289 -3.99 -25.01 4.45
CA TYR A 289 -4.46 -23.64 4.27
C TYR A 289 -3.77 -22.96 3.08
N THR A 290 -4.47 -22.05 2.44
CA THR A 290 -3.97 -21.12 1.43
C THR A 290 -3.96 -19.69 1.94
N PHE A 291 -3.31 -18.79 1.21
CA PHE A 291 -3.20 -17.39 1.61
C PHE A 291 -4.03 -16.49 0.73
N VAL A 292 -4.65 -15.47 1.35
CA VAL A 292 -5.47 -14.45 0.69
C VAL A 292 -5.10 -13.06 1.25
N THR A 293 -5.52 -12.01 0.56
CA THR A 293 -5.54 -10.67 1.15
C THR A 293 -6.85 -10.44 1.91
N VAL A 294 -6.97 -9.31 2.61
CA VAL A 294 -8.24 -8.89 3.22
C VAL A 294 -9.25 -8.35 2.19
N GLN A 295 -8.92 -8.39 0.89
CA GLN A 295 -9.83 -7.94 -0.17
C GLN A 295 -11.17 -8.66 -0.15
N SER A 296 -11.23 -9.92 0.28
CA SER A 296 -12.48 -10.65 0.46
C SER A 296 -13.45 -10.03 1.48
N LEU A 297 -12.95 -9.14 2.35
CA LEU A 297 -13.77 -8.31 3.25
C LEU A 297 -14.17 -6.99 2.61
N THR A 298 -13.40 -6.51 1.68
CA THR A 298 -13.47 -5.12 1.21
C THR A 298 -14.06 -4.99 -0.19
N GLY A 299 -14.20 -6.09 -0.92
CA GLY A 299 -14.79 -6.14 -2.27
C GLY A 299 -13.76 -6.21 -3.38
#